data_10db63d5cc0a2b4470e3bda913279604
#
_entry.id   10db63d5cc0a2b4470e3bda913279604
#
_cell.length_a   1.000
_cell.length_b   1.000
_cell.length_c   1.000
_cell.angle_alpha   90.00
_cell.angle_beta   90.00
_cell.angle_gamma   90.00
#
_symmetry.space_group_name_H-M   'P 1'
#
loop_
_entity.id
_entity.type
_entity.pdbx_description
1 polymer ?
#
loop_
_entity_poly.entity_id
_entity_poly.type
_entity_poly.pdbx_seq_one_letter_code
_entity_poly.pdbx_strand_id
1 'polypeptide(L)'
;MHETPGAWDEEVDVLVVGTGAGAMVAALAASQRGARTLIVEKSGLYGGSSAASGGGVWIPASHSALAQGQQDSPEEAFTYIKGLVGNHVADGKIRAFTENARLMAQYVEAHSGLRFNAIPYTDYHAERPGGKMGYRSHETNTLDAAALSRRDFETLRPTHPSAALFGYIPWTTLEAAPMVTRGPGWMKTMARVLWRYYSDIPQRLRSKRSRFLVFGNAIAGHLKIALDRQGARMLLNAPLVRLVREGQGPIQGAVIEKDGRPYAVKARAVILGAGGFERNQAMREAYLPGEGRAEWSGGQENNTGDAIRAGIEIGAATDLMHEAWWAPTVKVPSEVRGRPLFYERALPGCIIVNEKGERYLNEARSYDVVGKGMIDADRADKRTIPSWILFDARFRKKYPMGPLLPVFPDWMHNREVRKMVHKASSLAALARSTGMDVATLEATVARFNGFARSGVDEDFKRGAAPYDRYYGDQNVKPNPNLAPIDQGPFYALNLYPGDIGTKGGLSTDERARVLDEAGAPIEGLYAIGNNAASVMGPAYPGAGSTLGPAMTFGYLAACDCTAA
;
A
#
# COMPACT_ATOMS: atom_id res chain seq x y z
N MET A 1 -35.85 2.85 -3.71
CA MET A 1 -36.41 1.48 -3.65
C MET A 1 -35.48 0.59 -4.47
N HIS A 2 -34.79 -0.35 -3.82
CA HIS A 2 -33.89 -1.30 -4.51
C HIS A 2 -34.74 -2.47 -4.99
N GLU A 3 -35.39 -2.29 -6.15
CA GLU A 3 -36.26 -3.33 -6.72
C GLU A 3 -35.43 -4.59 -7.05
N THR A 4 -35.97 -5.74 -6.65
CA THR A 4 -35.47 -7.04 -7.08
C THR A 4 -35.53 -7.10 -8.60
N PRO A 5 -34.47 -7.56 -9.31
CA PRO A 5 -34.54 -7.70 -10.77
C PRO A 5 -35.72 -8.57 -11.17
N GLY A 6 -36.41 -8.25 -12.26
CA GLY A 6 -37.52 -9.05 -12.78
C GLY A 6 -37.09 -10.47 -13.18
N ALA A 7 -35.80 -10.68 -13.47
CA ALA A 7 -35.18 -11.98 -13.70
C ALA A 7 -33.68 -11.91 -13.33
N TRP A 8 -33.12 -13.05 -12.96
CA TRP A 8 -31.69 -13.22 -12.73
C TRP A 8 -31.04 -13.80 -13.99
N ASP A 9 -29.94 -13.19 -14.44
CA ASP A 9 -29.20 -13.65 -15.62
C ASP A 9 -28.25 -14.80 -15.30
N GLU A 10 -27.75 -14.85 -14.05
CA GLU A 10 -26.86 -15.92 -13.58
C GLU A 10 -27.09 -16.20 -12.09
N GLU A 11 -26.85 -17.44 -11.67
CA GLU A 11 -26.91 -17.86 -10.28
C GLU A 11 -25.59 -18.52 -9.85
N VAL A 12 -25.02 -18.03 -8.75
CA VAL A 12 -23.79 -18.54 -8.11
C VAL A 12 -24.01 -18.68 -6.60
N ASP A 13 -23.11 -19.38 -5.91
CA ASP A 13 -23.17 -19.46 -4.46
C ASP A 13 -22.50 -18.24 -3.82
N VAL A 14 -21.36 -17.82 -4.38
CA VAL A 14 -20.56 -16.68 -3.89
C VAL A 14 -20.19 -15.75 -5.04
N LEU A 15 -20.55 -14.48 -4.92
CA LEU A 15 -20.10 -13.41 -5.79
C LEU A 15 -19.00 -12.61 -5.08
N VAL A 16 -17.81 -12.54 -5.67
CA VAL A 16 -16.69 -11.74 -5.17
C VAL A 16 -16.50 -10.51 -6.04
N VAL A 17 -16.59 -9.31 -5.45
CA VAL A 17 -16.46 -8.04 -6.14
C VAL A 17 -15.04 -7.48 -5.94
N GLY A 18 -14.26 -7.41 -7.01
CA GLY A 18 -12.87 -6.99 -7.03
C GLY A 18 -11.90 -8.17 -7.19
N THR A 19 -10.65 -7.84 -7.56
CA THR A 19 -9.58 -8.81 -7.83
C THR A 19 -8.30 -8.52 -7.04
N GLY A 20 -8.38 -7.74 -5.97
CA GLY A 20 -7.29 -7.57 -5.02
C GLY A 20 -6.92 -8.89 -4.34
N ALA A 21 -5.74 -8.97 -3.69
CA ALA A 21 -5.26 -10.21 -3.07
C ALA A 21 -6.27 -10.81 -2.08
N GLY A 22 -6.94 -9.98 -1.26
CA GLY A 22 -7.99 -10.45 -0.35
C GLY A 22 -9.18 -11.08 -1.07
N ALA A 23 -9.67 -10.43 -2.14
CA ALA A 23 -10.76 -10.92 -2.98
C ALA A 23 -10.39 -12.24 -3.67
N MET A 24 -9.17 -12.34 -4.22
CA MET A 24 -8.70 -13.58 -4.85
C MET A 24 -8.51 -14.72 -3.84
N VAL A 25 -8.08 -14.42 -2.60
CA VAL A 25 -8.00 -15.42 -1.52
C VAL A 25 -9.41 -15.87 -1.09
N ALA A 26 -10.35 -14.93 -0.96
CA ALA A 26 -11.75 -15.27 -0.66
C ALA A 26 -12.35 -16.19 -1.73
N ALA A 27 -12.15 -15.83 -3.00
CA ALA A 27 -12.62 -16.65 -4.12
C ALA A 27 -11.97 -18.05 -4.14
N LEU A 28 -10.66 -18.13 -3.90
CA LEU A 28 -9.95 -19.40 -3.82
C LEU A 28 -10.50 -20.27 -2.68
N ALA A 29 -10.68 -19.68 -1.50
CA ALA A 29 -11.18 -20.42 -0.35
C ALA A 29 -12.63 -20.87 -0.53
N ALA A 30 -13.49 -20.05 -1.14
CA ALA A 30 -14.86 -20.42 -1.44
C ALA A 30 -14.93 -21.55 -2.49
N SER A 31 -14.18 -21.42 -3.59
CA SER A 31 -14.14 -22.44 -4.66
C SER A 31 -13.60 -23.78 -4.17
N GLN A 32 -12.53 -23.77 -3.34
CA GLN A 32 -11.97 -24.99 -2.75
C GLN A 32 -12.95 -25.72 -1.82
N ARG A 33 -13.94 -25.01 -1.26
CA ARG A 33 -15.03 -25.55 -0.44
C ARG A 33 -16.24 -25.98 -1.28
N GLY A 34 -16.11 -25.99 -2.61
CA GLY A 34 -17.16 -26.43 -3.53
C GLY A 34 -18.18 -25.37 -3.93
N ALA A 35 -18.04 -24.11 -3.49
CA ALA A 35 -18.97 -23.05 -3.89
C ALA A 35 -18.76 -22.65 -5.36
N ARG A 36 -19.87 -22.51 -6.11
CA ARG A 36 -19.86 -21.88 -7.44
C ARG A 36 -19.53 -20.41 -7.27
N THR A 37 -18.31 -20.02 -7.59
CA THR A 37 -17.77 -18.68 -7.33
C THR A 37 -17.62 -17.90 -8.62
N LEU A 38 -18.15 -16.66 -8.64
CA LEU A 38 -17.94 -15.68 -9.70
C LEU A 38 -17.15 -14.49 -9.14
N ILE A 39 -16.09 -14.08 -9.84
CA ILE A 39 -15.29 -12.89 -9.51
C ILE A 39 -15.59 -11.82 -10.56
N VAL A 40 -15.85 -10.59 -10.14
CA VAL A 40 -16.09 -9.46 -11.04
C VAL A 40 -15.10 -8.32 -10.76
N GLU A 41 -14.54 -7.75 -11.81
CA GLU A 41 -13.59 -6.65 -11.76
C GLU A 41 -14.02 -5.55 -12.73
N LYS A 42 -14.11 -4.31 -12.24
CA LYS A 42 -14.58 -3.21 -13.08
C LYS A 42 -13.61 -2.80 -14.17
N SER A 43 -12.32 -3.05 -13.99
CA SER A 43 -11.32 -2.70 -15.00
C SER A 43 -10.99 -3.87 -15.92
N GLY A 44 -10.33 -3.58 -17.04
CA GLY A 44 -9.78 -4.58 -17.93
C GLY A 44 -8.51 -5.27 -17.40
N LEU A 45 -8.05 -4.91 -16.18
CA LEU A 45 -6.84 -5.43 -15.55
C LEU A 45 -7.16 -5.96 -14.16
N TYR A 46 -6.83 -7.25 -13.90
CA TYR A 46 -7.00 -7.84 -12.58
C TYR A 46 -5.83 -7.58 -11.63
N GLY A 47 -6.05 -7.81 -10.34
CA GLY A 47 -5.05 -7.75 -9.27
C GLY A 47 -5.12 -6.47 -8.43
N GLY A 48 -5.91 -5.46 -8.85
CA GLY A 48 -6.15 -4.24 -8.08
C GLY A 48 -4.87 -3.52 -7.63
N SER A 49 -4.94 -2.78 -6.52
CA SER A 49 -3.78 -2.16 -5.88
C SER A 49 -2.77 -3.20 -5.36
N SER A 50 -3.23 -4.41 -5.05
CA SER A 50 -2.37 -5.50 -4.58
C SER A 50 -1.30 -5.85 -5.60
N ALA A 51 -1.67 -6.04 -6.88
CA ALA A 51 -0.72 -6.34 -7.95
C ALA A 51 0.26 -5.18 -8.20
N ALA A 52 -0.18 -3.94 -8.05
CA ALA A 52 0.66 -2.76 -8.25
C ALA A 52 1.63 -2.49 -7.08
N SER A 53 1.40 -3.07 -5.91
CA SER A 53 2.12 -2.80 -4.66
C SER A 53 3.48 -3.47 -4.57
N GLY A 54 4.25 -3.10 -3.53
CA GLY A 54 5.47 -3.80 -3.11
C GLY A 54 5.24 -5.20 -2.51
N GLY A 55 4.00 -5.70 -2.48
CA GLY A 55 3.66 -7.09 -2.17
C GLY A 55 4.00 -7.57 -0.76
N GLY A 56 4.34 -6.67 0.16
CA GLY A 56 4.57 -7.03 1.55
C GLY A 56 3.28 -7.55 2.20
N VAL A 57 3.35 -8.64 2.96
CA VAL A 57 2.24 -9.21 3.72
C VAL A 57 2.66 -9.34 5.18
N TRP A 58 1.94 -8.65 6.07
CA TRP A 58 2.23 -8.67 7.50
C TRP A 58 1.49 -9.83 8.17
N ILE A 59 2.23 -10.83 8.62
CA ILE A 59 1.70 -12.10 9.18
C ILE A 59 2.39 -12.35 10.52
N PRO A 60 1.75 -12.02 11.64
CA PRO A 60 2.31 -12.33 12.96
C PRO A 60 2.36 -13.85 13.18
N ALA A 61 3.31 -14.27 13.99
CA ALA A 61 3.51 -15.67 14.39
C ALA A 61 3.55 -16.65 13.21
N SER A 62 4.07 -16.22 12.05
CA SER A 62 4.07 -17.04 10.83
C SER A 62 4.98 -18.27 10.99
N HIS A 63 4.61 -19.37 10.35
CA HIS A 63 5.44 -20.58 10.30
C HIS A 63 6.81 -20.32 9.66
N SER A 64 6.88 -19.39 8.68
CA SER A 64 8.14 -18.99 8.04
C SER A 64 9.08 -18.24 8.99
N ALA A 65 8.56 -17.35 9.85
CA ALA A 65 9.36 -16.67 10.87
C ALA A 65 9.82 -17.66 11.96
N LEU A 66 8.91 -18.52 12.45
CA LEU A 66 9.23 -19.53 13.45
C LEU A 66 10.29 -20.52 12.96
N ALA A 67 10.21 -20.95 11.69
CA ALA A 67 11.21 -21.83 11.07
C ALA A 67 12.59 -21.17 10.95
N GLN A 68 12.67 -19.83 10.98
CA GLN A 68 13.93 -19.05 11.03
C GLN A 68 14.40 -18.78 12.47
N GLY A 69 13.80 -19.45 13.47
CA GLY A 69 14.17 -19.30 14.88
C GLY A 69 13.65 -18.02 15.54
N GLN A 70 12.75 -17.28 14.88
CA GLN A 70 12.17 -16.07 15.43
C GLN A 70 11.06 -16.43 16.43
N GLN A 71 10.95 -15.65 17.51
CA GLN A 71 9.88 -15.81 18.49
C GLN A 71 8.81 -14.77 18.24
N ASP A 72 7.58 -15.20 18.10
CA ASP A 72 6.40 -14.35 17.97
C ASP A 72 5.14 -15.17 18.32
N SER A 73 4.10 -14.47 18.80
CA SER A 73 2.83 -15.09 19.15
C SER A 73 1.65 -14.21 18.72
N PRO A 74 0.44 -14.79 18.55
CA PRO A 74 -0.77 -14.01 18.34
C PRO A 74 -1.03 -12.99 19.46
N GLU A 75 -0.70 -13.31 20.71
CA GLU A 75 -0.90 -12.44 21.87
C GLU A 75 0.07 -11.24 21.86
N GLU A 76 1.35 -11.44 21.49
CA GLU A 76 2.29 -10.33 21.31
C GLU A 76 1.84 -9.40 20.18
N ALA A 77 1.33 -9.96 19.07
CA ALA A 77 0.78 -9.18 17.98
C ALA A 77 -0.50 -8.44 18.37
N PHE A 78 -1.39 -9.07 19.14
CA PHE A 78 -2.56 -8.42 19.72
C PHE A 78 -2.16 -7.25 20.61
N THR A 79 -1.24 -7.46 21.56
CA THR A 79 -0.72 -6.42 22.45
C THR A 79 -0.16 -5.23 21.66
N TYR A 80 0.59 -5.52 20.61
CA TYR A 80 1.18 -4.50 19.75
C TYR A 80 0.11 -3.69 18.99
N ILE A 81 -0.81 -4.36 18.30
CA ILE A 81 -1.88 -3.68 17.56
C ILE A 81 -2.77 -2.90 18.53
N LYS A 82 -3.24 -3.54 19.62
CA LYS A 82 -4.09 -2.89 20.62
C LYS A 82 -3.44 -1.65 21.22
N GLY A 83 -2.13 -1.72 21.51
CA GLY A 83 -1.34 -0.57 21.98
C GLY A 83 -1.25 0.60 21.00
N LEU A 84 -1.38 0.32 19.71
CA LEU A 84 -1.37 1.33 18.64
C LEU A 84 -2.77 1.90 18.35
N VAL A 85 -3.80 1.05 18.32
CA VAL A 85 -5.15 1.44 17.90
C VAL A 85 -6.05 1.85 19.07
N GLY A 86 -5.69 1.53 20.30
CA GLY A 86 -6.52 1.83 21.47
C GLY A 86 -7.90 1.20 21.37
N ASN A 87 -8.94 2.00 21.59
CA ASN A 87 -10.34 1.57 21.53
C ASN A 87 -11.03 1.84 20.18
N HIS A 88 -10.27 2.27 19.16
CA HIS A 88 -10.82 2.48 17.82
C HIS A 88 -11.23 1.18 17.12
N VAL A 89 -10.75 0.04 17.59
CA VAL A 89 -11.07 -1.27 17.00
C VAL A 89 -11.43 -2.23 18.12
N ALA A 90 -12.48 -3.01 17.93
CA ALA A 90 -12.93 -4.03 18.88
C ALA A 90 -11.86 -5.14 19.03
N ASP A 91 -11.64 -5.58 20.28
CA ASP A 91 -10.64 -6.61 20.61
C ASP A 91 -10.87 -7.91 19.86
N GLY A 92 -12.14 -8.33 19.69
CA GLY A 92 -12.51 -9.52 18.93
C GLY A 92 -12.01 -9.47 17.48
N LYS A 93 -12.11 -8.31 16.81
CA LYS A 93 -11.63 -8.13 15.44
C LYS A 93 -10.09 -8.19 15.35
N ILE A 94 -9.38 -7.61 16.35
CA ILE A 94 -7.91 -7.70 16.42
C ILE A 94 -7.49 -9.16 16.64
N ARG A 95 -8.15 -9.88 17.57
CA ARG A 95 -7.89 -11.31 17.83
C ARG A 95 -8.17 -12.17 16.59
N ALA A 96 -9.30 -11.95 15.92
CA ALA A 96 -9.62 -12.65 14.68
C ALA A 96 -8.49 -12.53 13.64
N PHE A 97 -7.90 -11.36 13.50
CA PHE A 97 -6.74 -11.16 12.63
C PHE A 97 -5.48 -11.87 13.13
N THR A 98 -5.08 -11.63 14.39
CA THR A 98 -3.80 -12.13 14.91
C THR A 98 -3.74 -13.65 15.02
N GLU A 99 -4.86 -14.30 15.31
CA GLU A 99 -4.98 -15.75 15.42
C GLU A 99 -5.06 -16.44 14.05
N ASN A 100 -5.70 -15.79 13.07
CA ASN A 100 -5.99 -16.41 11.76
C ASN A 100 -5.01 -16.01 10.65
N ALA A 101 -4.16 -14.99 10.82
CA ALA A 101 -3.22 -14.58 9.76
C ALA A 101 -2.27 -15.71 9.37
N ARG A 102 -1.74 -16.48 10.34
CA ARG A 102 -0.93 -17.66 10.09
C ARG A 102 -1.70 -18.77 9.39
N LEU A 103 -2.95 -19.02 9.79
CA LEU A 103 -3.80 -20.05 9.20
C LEU A 103 -4.14 -19.71 7.74
N MET A 104 -4.46 -18.45 7.45
CA MET A 104 -4.62 -17.96 6.09
C MET A 104 -3.37 -18.21 5.24
N ALA A 105 -2.18 -17.87 5.78
CA ALA A 105 -0.94 -18.04 5.04
C ALA A 105 -0.68 -19.52 4.70
N GLN A 106 -0.83 -20.42 5.68
CA GLN A 106 -0.72 -21.87 5.49
C GLN A 106 -1.72 -22.39 4.46
N TYR A 107 -2.97 -21.90 4.55
CA TYR A 107 -4.03 -22.27 3.60
C TYR A 107 -3.66 -21.86 2.16
N VAL A 108 -3.26 -20.60 1.97
CA VAL A 108 -2.87 -20.07 0.65
C VAL A 108 -1.68 -20.84 0.08
N GLU A 109 -0.68 -21.14 0.90
CA GLU A 109 0.48 -21.95 0.48
C GLU A 109 0.11 -23.38 0.09
N ALA A 110 -0.83 -24.00 0.79
CA ALA A 110 -1.28 -25.36 0.49
C ALA A 110 -2.06 -25.44 -0.83
N HIS A 111 -2.82 -24.39 -1.18
CA HIS A 111 -3.75 -24.40 -2.31
C HIS A 111 -3.31 -23.56 -3.51
N SER A 112 -2.14 -22.91 -3.41
CA SER A 112 -1.54 -22.14 -4.51
C SER A 112 -0.04 -22.40 -4.60
N GLY A 113 0.61 -21.82 -5.60
CA GLY A 113 2.09 -21.83 -5.69
C GLY A 113 2.77 -20.74 -4.87
N LEU A 114 1.99 -19.94 -4.14
CA LEU A 114 2.51 -18.84 -3.34
C LEU A 114 3.26 -19.38 -2.11
N ARG A 115 4.33 -18.68 -1.69
CA ARG A 115 5.06 -18.92 -0.45
C ARG A 115 5.36 -17.60 0.23
N PHE A 116 5.20 -17.53 1.53
CA PHE A 116 5.47 -16.34 2.33
C PHE A 116 6.82 -16.50 3.06
N ASN A 117 7.80 -15.68 2.67
CA ASN A 117 9.13 -15.69 3.26
C ASN A 117 9.26 -14.52 4.24
N ALA A 118 9.39 -14.82 5.52
CA ALA A 118 9.60 -13.79 6.53
C ALA A 118 10.94 -13.07 6.30
N ILE A 119 10.93 -11.75 6.31
CA ILE A 119 12.11 -10.92 6.06
C ILE A 119 12.45 -10.04 7.28
N PRO A 120 13.72 -9.66 7.47
CA PRO A 120 14.16 -8.83 8.58
C PRO A 120 13.72 -7.36 8.40
N TYR A 121 12.42 -7.14 8.27
CA TYR A 121 11.81 -5.84 8.10
C TYR A 121 11.15 -5.40 9.41
N THR A 122 11.67 -4.32 10.00
CA THR A 122 11.28 -3.82 11.32
C THR A 122 9.83 -3.31 11.33
N ASP A 123 9.05 -3.69 12.36
CA ASP A 123 7.75 -3.08 12.62
C ASP A 123 7.88 -1.56 12.76
N TYR A 124 6.88 -0.80 12.32
CA TYR A 124 6.97 0.67 12.24
C TYR A 124 7.09 1.35 13.61
N HIS A 125 6.65 0.66 14.65
CA HIS A 125 6.70 1.08 16.05
C HIS A 125 7.33 -0.03 16.92
N ALA A 126 8.45 -0.61 16.45
CA ALA A 126 9.08 -1.76 17.11
C ALA A 126 9.50 -1.48 18.56
N GLU A 127 9.59 -0.21 18.96
CA GLU A 127 9.84 0.22 20.33
C GLU A 127 8.63 0.06 21.28
N ARG A 128 7.43 -0.22 20.73
CA ARG A 128 6.21 -0.42 21.53
C ARG A 128 6.11 -1.86 22.04
N PRO A 129 5.40 -2.09 23.17
CA PRO A 129 5.15 -3.45 23.67
C PRO A 129 4.59 -4.35 22.58
N GLY A 130 5.16 -5.55 22.45
CA GLY A 130 4.79 -6.52 21.42
C GLY A 130 5.32 -6.23 20.02
N GLY A 131 5.99 -5.09 19.78
CA GLY A 131 6.66 -4.77 18.50
C GLY A 131 7.88 -5.64 18.24
N LYS A 132 8.20 -5.90 16.99
CA LYS A 132 9.33 -6.76 16.56
C LYS A 132 10.31 -6.02 15.66
N MET A 133 11.58 -6.36 15.82
CA MET A 133 12.67 -5.83 14.99
C MET A 133 12.68 -6.45 13.58
N GLY A 134 11.78 -7.39 13.29
CA GLY A 134 11.66 -7.99 11.97
C GLY A 134 10.76 -9.22 11.96
N TYR A 135 10.64 -9.79 10.75
CA TYR A 135 10.06 -11.11 10.47
C TYR A 135 8.53 -11.24 10.57
N ARG A 136 7.79 -10.15 10.83
CA ARG A 136 6.33 -10.11 10.63
C ARG A 136 5.94 -9.72 9.22
N SER A 137 6.78 -8.93 8.54
CA SER A 137 6.62 -8.64 7.12
C SER A 137 7.19 -9.77 6.28
N HIS A 138 6.45 -10.17 5.25
CA HIS A 138 6.83 -11.25 4.34
C HIS A 138 6.93 -10.75 2.92
N GLU A 139 7.93 -11.20 2.20
CA GLU A 139 8.01 -11.14 0.75
C GLU A 139 7.59 -12.49 0.18
N THR A 140 6.89 -12.48 -0.95
CA THR A 140 6.48 -13.73 -1.58
C THR A 140 7.52 -14.24 -2.57
N ASN A 141 7.47 -15.54 -2.88
CA ASN A 141 8.29 -16.09 -3.95
C ASN A 141 7.95 -15.44 -5.29
N THR A 142 8.92 -15.43 -6.17
CA THR A 142 8.78 -14.90 -7.54
C THR A 142 8.00 -15.87 -8.43
N LEU A 143 7.45 -15.36 -9.54
CA LEU A 143 6.74 -16.15 -10.53
C LEU A 143 7.29 -15.86 -11.92
N ASP A 144 7.57 -16.90 -12.72
CA ASP A 144 7.75 -16.73 -14.16
C ASP A 144 6.38 -16.63 -14.82
N ALA A 145 6.12 -15.53 -15.52
CA ALA A 145 4.87 -15.30 -16.23
C ALA A 145 4.61 -16.31 -17.36
N ALA A 146 5.58 -17.15 -17.72
CA ALA A 146 5.35 -18.29 -18.62
C ALA A 146 4.36 -19.32 -18.04
N ALA A 147 4.14 -19.31 -16.72
CA ALA A 147 3.13 -20.15 -16.05
C ALA A 147 1.68 -19.59 -16.20
N LEU A 148 1.53 -18.36 -16.66
CA LEU A 148 0.24 -17.73 -16.96
C LEU A 148 -0.09 -17.91 -18.45
N SER A 149 -1.39 -17.93 -18.77
CA SER A 149 -1.79 -17.74 -20.16
C SER A 149 -1.33 -16.36 -20.66
N ARG A 150 -1.16 -16.20 -21.97
CA ARG A 150 -0.82 -14.90 -22.56
C ARG A 150 -1.84 -13.83 -22.17
N ARG A 151 -3.13 -14.15 -22.22
CA ARG A 151 -4.22 -13.25 -21.84
C ARG A 151 -4.09 -12.85 -20.37
N ASP A 152 -3.85 -13.79 -19.46
CA ASP A 152 -3.75 -13.49 -18.04
C ASP A 152 -2.52 -12.64 -17.72
N PHE A 153 -1.39 -12.87 -18.42
CA PHE A 153 -0.23 -11.99 -18.28
C PHE A 153 -0.50 -10.57 -18.80
N GLU A 154 -1.18 -10.43 -19.94
CA GLU A 154 -1.51 -9.13 -20.53
C GLU A 154 -2.53 -8.36 -19.67
N THR A 155 -3.48 -9.05 -19.05
CA THR A 155 -4.52 -8.45 -18.18
C THR A 155 -4.14 -8.37 -16.70
N LEU A 156 -2.98 -8.89 -16.28
CA LEU A 156 -2.44 -8.65 -14.93
C LEU A 156 -2.01 -7.19 -14.83
N ARG A 157 -2.50 -6.47 -13.82
CA ARG A 157 -2.12 -5.07 -13.56
C ARG A 157 -0.62 -4.94 -13.32
N PRO A 158 0.09 -4.01 -13.99
CA PRO A 158 1.53 -3.84 -13.81
C PRO A 158 1.87 -3.27 -12.42
N THR A 159 3.09 -3.56 -11.97
CA THR A 159 3.67 -2.97 -10.75
C THR A 159 3.78 -1.45 -10.88
N HIS A 160 3.56 -0.73 -9.78
CA HIS A 160 3.76 0.72 -9.75
C HIS A 160 5.22 1.08 -10.06
N PRO A 161 5.51 2.11 -10.88
CA PRO A 161 6.89 2.46 -11.24
C PRO A 161 7.83 2.72 -10.07
N SER A 162 7.33 3.21 -8.93
CA SER A 162 8.15 3.42 -7.72
C SER A 162 8.67 2.12 -7.08
N ALA A 163 8.03 0.98 -7.37
CA ALA A 163 8.43 -0.34 -6.84
C ALA A 163 9.36 -1.12 -7.79
N ALA A 164 9.81 -0.51 -8.89
CA ALA A 164 10.67 -1.14 -9.88
C ALA A 164 11.91 -0.28 -10.17
N LEU A 165 13.06 -0.92 -10.37
CA LEU A 165 14.27 -0.24 -10.80
C LEU A 165 14.03 0.41 -12.18
N PHE A 166 14.35 1.69 -12.31
CA PHE A 166 14.07 2.53 -13.50
C PHE A 166 12.57 2.59 -13.87
N GLY A 167 11.67 2.21 -12.94
CA GLY A 167 10.22 2.21 -13.15
C GLY A 167 9.66 1.00 -13.90
N TYR A 168 10.48 0.02 -14.31
CA TYR A 168 10.02 -1.14 -15.09
C TYR A 168 10.83 -2.44 -14.92
N ILE A 169 12.03 -2.41 -14.31
CA ILE A 169 12.84 -3.60 -14.07
C ILE A 169 12.52 -4.16 -12.68
N PRO A 170 11.98 -5.38 -12.58
CA PRO A 170 11.63 -5.95 -11.28
C PRO A 170 12.88 -6.37 -10.49
N TRP A 171 12.81 -6.10 -9.21
CA TRP A 171 13.78 -6.51 -8.19
C TRP A 171 13.05 -6.99 -6.94
N THR A 172 13.68 -7.78 -6.11
CA THR A 172 13.15 -8.19 -4.80
C THR A 172 13.56 -7.17 -3.72
N THR A 173 12.94 -7.23 -2.54
CA THR A 173 13.31 -6.38 -1.39
C THR A 173 14.77 -6.59 -1.01
N LEU A 174 15.24 -7.85 -1.00
CA LEU A 174 16.62 -8.18 -0.68
C LEU A 174 17.62 -7.70 -1.74
N GLU A 175 17.21 -7.64 -3.01
CA GLU A 175 18.03 -7.06 -4.07
C GLU A 175 18.06 -5.53 -4.01
N ALA A 176 16.95 -4.90 -3.64
CA ALA A 176 16.86 -3.43 -3.55
C ALA A 176 17.71 -2.86 -2.41
N ALA A 177 17.72 -3.50 -1.24
CA ALA A 177 18.38 -3.01 -0.03
C ALA A 177 19.86 -2.59 -0.24
N PRO A 178 20.76 -3.46 -0.77
CA PRO A 178 22.15 -3.05 -1.02
C PRO A 178 22.30 -2.03 -2.15
N MET A 179 21.36 -1.98 -3.10
CA MET A 179 21.45 -1.04 -4.22
C MET A 179 21.10 0.39 -3.81
N VAL A 180 20.15 0.58 -2.90
CA VAL A 180 19.71 1.91 -2.44
C VAL A 180 20.83 2.64 -1.69
N THR A 181 21.54 1.97 -0.79
CA THR A 181 22.61 2.57 0.03
C THR A 181 24.00 2.36 -0.54
N ARG A 182 24.13 1.66 -1.67
CA ARG A 182 25.40 1.21 -2.26
C ARG A 182 26.23 0.39 -1.28
N GLY A 183 25.55 -0.49 -0.53
CA GLY A 183 26.18 -1.40 0.40
C GLY A 183 27.06 -2.47 -0.29
N PRO A 184 27.76 -3.33 0.48
CA PRO A 184 28.62 -4.36 -0.08
C PRO A 184 27.93 -5.22 -1.15
N GLY A 185 28.55 -5.42 -2.29
CA GLY A 185 28.03 -6.25 -3.38
C GLY A 185 26.96 -5.63 -4.27
N TRP A 186 26.59 -4.34 -4.07
CA TRP A 186 25.54 -3.69 -4.84
C TRP A 186 25.76 -3.74 -6.37
N MET A 187 27.00 -3.59 -6.86
CA MET A 187 27.31 -3.67 -8.29
C MET A 187 27.05 -5.06 -8.86
N LYS A 188 27.41 -6.13 -8.13
CA LYS A 188 27.12 -7.52 -8.52
C LYS A 188 25.61 -7.76 -8.57
N THR A 189 24.87 -7.25 -7.60
CA THR A 189 23.40 -7.35 -7.58
C THR A 189 22.78 -6.56 -8.74
N MET A 190 23.25 -5.34 -8.99
CA MET A 190 22.81 -4.53 -10.13
C MET A 190 23.06 -5.25 -11.47
N ALA A 191 24.27 -5.77 -11.68
CA ALA A 191 24.61 -6.52 -12.88
C ALA A 191 23.71 -7.73 -13.08
N ARG A 192 23.44 -8.50 -12.01
CA ARG A 192 22.53 -9.66 -12.04
C ARG A 192 21.10 -9.29 -12.40
N VAL A 193 20.55 -8.20 -11.79
CA VAL A 193 19.20 -7.71 -12.06
C VAL A 193 19.07 -7.22 -13.50
N LEU A 194 20.05 -6.47 -14.00
CA LEU A 194 20.09 -6.01 -15.38
C LEU A 194 20.24 -7.17 -16.36
N TRP A 195 21.14 -8.11 -16.07
CA TRP A 195 21.31 -9.31 -16.89
C TRP A 195 20.01 -10.10 -16.99
N ARG A 196 19.37 -10.43 -15.88
CA ARG A 196 18.08 -11.13 -15.83
C ARG A 196 17.01 -10.46 -16.71
N TYR A 197 16.99 -9.13 -16.71
CA TYR A 197 16.02 -8.38 -17.50
C TYR A 197 16.38 -8.35 -18.99
N TYR A 198 17.61 -8.03 -19.34
CA TYR A 198 18.01 -7.84 -20.74
C TYR A 198 18.32 -9.15 -21.48
N SER A 199 18.68 -10.24 -20.80
CA SER A 199 18.89 -11.54 -21.40
C SER A 199 17.62 -12.22 -21.92
N ASP A 200 16.43 -11.78 -21.47
CA ASP A 200 15.14 -12.24 -22.01
C ASP A 200 14.82 -11.53 -23.35
N ILE A 201 15.66 -11.76 -24.35
CA ILE A 201 15.56 -11.11 -25.67
C ILE A 201 14.18 -11.27 -26.31
N PRO A 202 13.55 -12.46 -26.35
CA PRO A 202 12.23 -12.62 -26.95
C PRO A 202 11.16 -11.73 -26.31
N GLN A 203 11.21 -11.55 -24.99
CA GLN A 203 10.28 -10.66 -24.30
C GLN A 203 10.61 -9.18 -24.53
N ARG A 204 11.92 -8.82 -24.60
CA ARG A 204 12.34 -7.42 -24.86
C ARG A 204 11.90 -6.93 -26.23
N LEU A 205 11.88 -7.82 -27.22
CA LEU A 205 11.36 -7.50 -28.57
C LEU A 205 9.84 -7.27 -28.60
N ARG A 206 9.10 -7.84 -27.64
CA ARG A 206 7.63 -7.72 -27.55
C ARG A 206 7.18 -6.60 -26.62
N SER A 207 7.84 -6.43 -25.50
CA SER A 207 7.39 -5.52 -24.43
C SER A 207 8.53 -5.15 -23.48
N LYS A 208 8.41 -3.97 -22.86
CA LYS A 208 9.24 -3.59 -21.69
C LYS A 208 8.86 -4.36 -20.42
N ARG A 209 7.67 -4.99 -20.37
CA ARG A 209 7.21 -5.74 -19.21
C ARG A 209 8.04 -7.03 -19.04
N SER A 210 8.54 -7.26 -17.83
CA SER A 210 9.29 -8.47 -17.50
C SER A 210 8.36 -9.66 -17.29
N ARG A 211 8.82 -10.87 -17.66
CA ARG A 211 8.18 -12.13 -17.26
C ARG A 211 8.55 -12.54 -15.84
N PHE A 212 9.61 -12.00 -15.29
CA PHE A 212 9.97 -12.22 -13.90
C PHE A 212 9.08 -11.35 -12.99
N LEU A 213 8.05 -11.96 -12.42
CA LEU A 213 7.08 -11.29 -11.56
C LEU A 213 7.55 -11.37 -10.11
N VAL A 214 7.46 -10.21 -9.43
CA VAL A 214 7.83 -10.04 -8.02
C VAL A 214 6.70 -9.31 -7.29
N PHE A 215 6.79 -9.23 -5.98
CA PHE A 215 5.88 -8.41 -5.17
C PHE A 215 4.40 -8.74 -5.42
N GLY A 216 3.56 -7.73 -5.46
CA GLY A 216 2.14 -7.89 -5.71
C GLY A 216 1.79 -8.57 -7.03
N ASN A 217 2.64 -8.43 -8.07
CA ASN A 217 2.46 -9.15 -9.34
C ASN A 217 2.62 -10.67 -9.16
N ALA A 218 3.58 -11.12 -8.34
CA ALA A 218 3.73 -12.53 -8.04
C ALA A 218 2.53 -13.06 -7.24
N ILE A 219 2.06 -12.30 -6.24
CA ILE A 219 0.84 -12.66 -5.47
C ILE A 219 -0.34 -12.89 -6.41
N ALA A 220 -0.67 -11.88 -7.21
CA ALA A 220 -1.82 -11.95 -8.11
C ALA A 220 -1.67 -13.06 -9.18
N GLY A 221 -0.47 -13.25 -9.70
CA GLY A 221 -0.19 -14.31 -10.66
C GLY A 221 -0.36 -15.72 -10.09
N HIS A 222 0.21 -16.00 -8.91
CA HIS A 222 0.04 -17.29 -8.23
C HIS A 222 -1.43 -17.57 -7.88
N LEU A 223 -2.15 -16.58 -7.36
CA LEU A 223 -3.57 -16.72 -7.04
C LEU A 223 -4.42 -16.93 -8.30
N LYS A 224 -4.10 -16.25 -9.41
CA LYS A 224 -4.81 -16.46 -10.69
C LYS A 224 -4.66 -17.90 -11.19
N ILE A 225 -3.43 -18.43 -11.17
CA ILE A 225 -3.18 -19.82 -11.55
C ILE A 225 -3.98 -20.80 -10.67
N ALA A 226 -4.04 -20.54 -9.36
CA ALA A 226 -4.79 -21.37 -8.43
C ALA A 226 -6.30 -21.33 -8.70
N LEU A 227 -6.85 -20.13 -8.95
CA LEU A 227 -8.25 -19.93 -9.28
C LEU A 227 -8.64 -20.64 -10.60
N ASP A 228 -7.78 -20.55 -11.62
CA ASP A 228 -8.02 -21.22 -12.91
C ASP A 228 -8.05 -22.74 -12.76
N ARG A 229 -7.19 -23.31 -11.90
CA ARG A 229 -7.20 -24.74 -11.59
C ARG A 229 -8.49 -25.19 -10.90
N GLN A 230 -9.16 -24.29 -10.16
CA GLN A 230 -10.45 -24.53 -9.53
C GLN A 230 -11.64 -24.25 -10.47
N GLY A 231 -11.41 -23.77 -11.68
CA GLY A 231 -12.47 -23.36 -12.59
C GLY A 231 -13.24 -22.12 -12.14
N ALA A 232 -12.68 -21.33 -11.22
CA ALA A 232 -13.32 -20.10 -10.77
C ALA A 232 -13.34 -19.06 -11.91
N ARG A 233 -14.54 -18.56 -12.21
CA ARG A 233 -14.74 -17.61 -13.31
C ARG A 233 -14.44 -16.19 -12.88
N MET A 234 -13.74 -15.45 -13.74
CA MET A 234 -13.42 -14.04 -13.52
C MET A 234 -13.89 -13.21 -14.73
N LEU A 235 -14.73 -12.22 -14.48
CA LEU A 235 -15.20 -11.25 -15.47
C LEU A 235 -14.46 -9.93 -15.25
N LEU A 236 -13.75 -9.46 -16.28
CA LEU A 236 -13.15 -8.13 -16.35
C LEU A 236 -14.12 -7.18 -17.06
N ASN A 237 -13.95 -5.87 -16.87
CA ASN A 237 -14.88 -4.84 -17.37
C ASN A 237 -16.32 -5.08 -16.89
N ALA A 238 -16.46 -5.52 -15.64
CA ALA A 238 -17.75 -5.86 -15.03
C ALA A 238 -17.91 -5.11 -13.69
N PRO A 239 -18.13 -3.77 -13.71
CA PRO A 239 -18.31 -2.98 -12.50
C PRO A 239 -19.58 -3.38 -11.75
N LEU A 240 -19.53 -3.34 -10.42
CA LEU A 240 -20.68 -3.40 -9.55
C LEU A 240 -21.54 -2.13 -9.77
N VAL A 241 -22.82 -2.31 -10.07
CA VAL A 241 -23.80 -1.22 -10.21
C VAL A 241 -24.55 -1.02 -8.91
N ARG A 242 -25.11 -2.09 -8.32
CA ARG A 242 -25.81 -2.05 -7.04
C ARG A 242 -25.89 -3.43 -6.39
N LEU A 243 -26.08 -3.46 -5.09
CA LEU A 243 -26.46 -4.66 -4.34
C LEU A 243 -27.97 -4.86 -4.41
N VAL A 244 -28.41 -6.12 -4.28
CA VAL A 244 -29.81 -6.48 -4.26
C VAL A 244 -30.18 -7.06 -2.89
N ARG A 245 -31.08 -6.37 -2.19
CA ARG A 245 -31.59 -6.72 -0.86
C ARG A 245 -33.07 -6.36 -0.78
N GLU A 246 -33.92 -7.23 -0.29
CA GLU A 246 -35.33 -6.94 -0.10
C GLU A 246 -35.59 -6.53 1.35
N GLY A 247 -36.00 -5.29 1.54
CA GLY A 247 -36.23 -4.73 2.87
C GLY A 247 -34.99 -4.84 3.78
N GLN A 248 -35.17 -5.44 4.95
CA GLN A 248 -34.10 -5.77 5.90
C GLN A 248 -33.67 -7.26 5.82
N GLY A 249 -34.12 -7.99 4.80
CA GLY A 249 -33.77 -9.38 4.59
C GLY A 249 -32.31 -9.62 4.22
N PRO A 250 -31.91 -10.85 3.92
CA PRO A 250 -30.55 -11.19 3.48
C PRO A 250 -30.25 -10.59 2.11
N ILE A 251 -28.96 -10.52 1.80
CA ILE A 251 -28.50 -10.19 0.45
C ILE A 251 -29.00 -11.27 -0.54
N GLN A 252 -29.47 -10.86 -1.71
CA GLN A 252 -29.93 -11.77 -2.75
C GLN A 252 -28.94 -11.87 -3.93
N GLY A 253 -28.01 -10.94 -4.01
CA GLY A 253 -27.02 -10.84 -5.08
C GLY A 253 -26.67 -9.41 -5.42
N ALA A 254 -26.28 -9.19 -6.67
CA ALA A 254 -25.92 -7.87 -7.17
C ALA A 254 -26.25 -7.70 -8.66
N VAL A 255 -26.39 -6.45 -9.08
CA VAL A 255 -26.40 -6.09 -10.50
C VAL A 255 -25.02 -5.56 -10.83
N ILE A 256 -24.40 -6.11 -11.85
CA ILE A 256 -23.15 -5.66 -12.45
C ILE A 256 -23.42 -5.12 -13.85
N GLU A 257 -22.47 -4.43 -14.44
CA GLU A 257 -22.48 -4.16 -15.87
C GLU A 257 -21.69 -5.25 -16.61
N LYS A 258 -22.23 -5.77 -17.69
CA LYS A 258 -21.56 -6.71 -18.57
C LYS A 258 -21.84 -6.34 -20.02
N ASP A 259 -20.79 -6.12 -20.80
CA ASP A 259 -20.91 -5.71 -22.20
C ASP A 259 -21.80 -4.45 -22.39
N GLY A 260 -21.69 -3.50 -21.45
CA GLY A 260 -22.45 -2.23 -21.44
C GLY A 260 -23.93 -2.38 -21.07
N ARG A 261 -24.34 -3.51 -20.47
CA ARG A 261 -25.72 -3.77 -20.05
C ARG A 261 -25.77 -4.24 -18.60
N PRO A 262 -26.86 -3.89 -17.87
CA PRO A 262 -27.10 -4.49 -16.56
C PRO A 262 -27.20 -6.02 -16.65
N TYR A 263 -26.53 -6.69 -15.72
CA TYR A 263 -26.49 -8.15 -15.63
C TYR A 263 -26.70 -8.54 -14.16
N ALA A 264 -27.81 -9.20 -13.88
CA ALA A 264 -28.23 -9.54 -12.53
C ALA A 264 -27.66 -10.90 -12.11
N VAL A 265 -26.83 -10.92 -11.07
CA VAL A 265 -26.24 -12.13 -10.50
C VAL A 265 -26.89 -12.42 -9.15
N LYS A 266 -27.62 -13.54 -9.08
CA LYS A 266 -28.13 -14.09 -7.84
C LYS A 266 -27.00 -14.77 -7.09
N ALA A 267 -26.83 -14.45 -5.81
CA ALA A 267 -25.78 -15.03 -4.98
C ALA A 267 -26.26 -15.15 -3.52
N ARG A 268 -25.96 -16.29 -2.89
CA ARG A 268 -26.20 -16.48 -1.47
C ARG A 268 -25.31 -15.60 -0.60
N ALA A 269 -24.10 -15.33 -1.08
CA ALA A 269 -23.17 -14.43 -0.43
C ALA A 269 -22.48 -13.49 -1.44
N VAL A 270 -22.28 -12.23 -1.03
CA VAL A 270 -21.52 -11.23 -1.77
C VAL A 270 -20.36 -10.75 -0.91
N ILE A 271 -19.12 -10.90 -1.42
CA ILE A 271 -17.90 -10.47 -0.74
C ILE A 271 -17.33 -9.22 -1.46
N LEU A 272 -17.38 -8.07 -0.79
CA LEU A 272 -16.91 -6.81 -1.32
C LEU A 272 -15.41 -6.63 -1.04
N GLY A 273 -14.58 -6.70 -2.09
CA GLY A 273 -13.12 -6.55 -2.05
C GLY A 273 -12.58 -5.60 -3.12
N ALA A 274 -13.36 -4.58 -3.50
CA ALA A 274 -13.10 -3.67 -4.63
C ALA A 274 -12.16 -2.49 -4.29
N GLY A 275 -11.54 -2.48 -3.12
CA GLY A 275 -10.62 -1.42 -2.69
C GLY A 275 -11.32 -0.24 -2.01
N GLY A 276 -10.59 0.85 -1.81
CA GLY A 276 -11.06 2.04 -1.13
C GLY A 276 -11.62 3.11 -2.06
N PHE A 277 -11.63 4.37 -1.57
CA PHE A 277 -12.16 5.53 -2.32
C PHE A 277 -11.12 6.63 -2.57
N GLU A 278 -9.85 6.31 -2.44
CA GLU A 278 -8.75 7.28 -2.54
C GLU A 278 -8.70 8.04 -3.88
N ARG A 279 -9.34 7.51 -4.92
CA ARG A 279 -9.41 8.14 -6.26
C ARG A 279 -10.74 8.85 -6.54
N ASN A 280 -11.64 8.89 -5.57
CA ASN A 280 -12.91 9.61 -5.67
C ASN A 280 -12.79 10.97 -4.96
N GLN A 281 -12.68 12.05 -5.72
CA GLN A 281 -12.47 13.40 -5.16
C GLN A 281 -13.62 13.83 -4.24
N ALA A 282 -14.87 13.58 -4.62
CA ALA A 282 -16.04 13.93 -3.80
C ALA A 282 -16.06 13.18 -2.46
N MET A 283 -15.72 11.87 -2.45
CA MET A 283 -15.63 11.12 -1.18
C MET A 283 -14.43 11.60 -0.34
N ARG A 284 -13.32 11.98 -0.95
CA ARG A 284 -12.17 12.55 -0.21
C ARG A 284 -12.58 13.86 0.49
N GLU A 285 -13.24 14.75 -0.21
CA GLU A 285 -13.72 16.04 0.34
C GLU A 285 -14.75 15.84 1.46
N ALA A 286 -15.62 14.82 1.32
CA ALA A 286 -16.64 14.51 2.31
C ALA A 286 -16.09 13.88 3.59
N TYR A 287 -15.03 13.06 3.49
CA TYR A 287 -14.60 12.20 4.60
C TYR A 287 -13.17 12.44 5.09
N LEU A 288 -12.21 12.68 4.19
CA LEU A 288 -10.81 12.79 4.58
C LEU A 288 -10.46 14.20 5.09
N PRO A 289 -9.53 14.31 6.05
CA PRO A 289 -9.11 15.60 6.59
C PRO A 289 -8.25 16.41 5.62
N GLY A 290 -8.40 17.74 5.65
CA GLY A 290 -7.54 18.67 4.91
C GLY A 290 -7.84 18.75 3.42
N GLU A 291 -7.00 19.46 2.67
CA GLU A 291 -7.09 19.58 1.21
C GLU A 291 -6.55 18.32 0.51
N GLY A 292 -7.23 17.21 0.66
CA GLY A 292 -6.80 15.96 0.05
C GLY A 292 -7.18 15.87 -1.43
N ARG A 293 -6.20 15.95 -2.36
CA ARG A 293 -6.45 15.76 -3.79
C ARG A 293 -6.23 14.32 -4.22
N ALA A 294 -7.16 13.78 -5.01
CA ALA A 294 -7.07 12.42 -5.52
C ALA A 294 -5.80 12.19 -6.38
N GLU A 295 -5.27 13.21 -7.03
CA GLU A 295 -4.04 13.14 -7.82
C GLU A 295 -2.76 12.94 -6.99
N TRP A 296 -2.80 13.21 -5.67
CA TRP A 296 -1.67 12.95 -4.76
C TRP A 296 -1.62 11.50 -4.30
N SER A 297 -2.72 10.76 -4.46
CA SER A 297 -2.76 9.35 -4.09
C SER A 297 -1.86 8.49 -4.99
N GLY A 298 -1.09 7.59 -4.39
CA GLY A 298 -0.38 6.49 -5.06
C GLY A 298 -1.26 5.28 -5.38
N GLY A 299 -2.54 5.31 -4.92
CA GLY A 299 -3.53 4.28 -5.19
C GLY A 299 -3.85 4.13 -6.67
N GLN A 300 -4.38 2.98 -7.07
CA GLN A 300 -4.72 2.74 -8.47
C GLN A 300 -6.01 3.47 -8.88
N GLU A 301 -6.15 3.84 -10.16
CA GLU A 301 -7.15 4.80 -10.65
C GLU A 301 -8.60 4.36 -10.43
N ASN A 302 -8.85 3.06 -10.36
CA ASN A 302 -10.20 2.50 -10.27
C ASN A 302 -10.75 2.37 -8.82
N ASN A 303 -9.98 2.77 -7.80
CA ASN A 303 -10.45 2.77 -6.40
C ASN A 303 -11.31 4.00 -6.13
N THR A 304 -12.57 3.95 -6.52
CA THR A 304 -13.52 5.07 -6.46
C THR A 304 -14.66 4.86 -5.45
N GLY A 305 -14.54 3.85 -4.58
CA GLY A 305 -15.48 3.63 -3.48
C GLY A 305 -16.84 3.05 -3.89
N ASP A 306 -16.95 2.45 -5.07
CA ASP A 306 -18.24 2.00 -5.61
C ASP A 306 -18.93 0.98 -4.69
N ALA A 307 -18.18 -0.02 -4.22
CA ALA A 307 -18.74 -1.06 -3.36
C ALA A 307 -19.04 -0.54 -1.93
N ILE A 308 -18.30 0.47 -1.44
CA ILE A 308 -18.62 1.15 -0.18
C ILE A 308 -19.95 1.89 -0.32
N ARG A 309 -20.14 2.68 -1.39
CA ARG A 309 -21.39 3.37 -1.66
C ARG A 309 -22.56 2.40 -1.80
N ALA A 310 -22.38 1.31 -2.56
CA ALA A 310 -23.41 0.29 -2.71
C ALA A 310 -23.82 -0.35 -1.36
N GLY A 311 -22.86 -0.51 -0.43
CA GLY A 311 -23.16 -0.96 0.94
C GLY A 311 -23.95 0.08 1.74
N ILE A 312 -23.53 1.35 1.69
CA ILE A 312 -24.24 2.46 2.35
C ILE A 312 -25.70 2.57 1.86
N GLU A 313 -25.91 2.45 0.55
CA GLU A 313 -27.23 2.52 -0.07
C GLU A 313 -28.21 1.46 0.45
N ILE A 314 -27.73 0.32 0.92
CA ILE A 314 -28.57 -0.76 1.50
C ILE A 314 -28.58 -0.75 3.04
N GLY A 315 -28.07 0.32 3.70
CA GLY A 315 -28.11 0.51 5.14
C GLY A 315 -26.92 -0.08 5.91
N ALA A 316 -25.77 -0.30 5.25
CA ALA A 316 -24.55 -0.68 5.94
C ALA A 316 -23.93 0.49 6.69
N ALA A 317 -23.48 0.25 7.91
CA ALA A 317 -22.69 1.20 8.69
C ALA A 317 -21.27 1.37 8.13
N THR A 318 -20.67 2.52 8.38
CA THR A 318 -19.27 2.81 8.02
C THR A 318 -18.46 3.23 9.24
N ASP A 319 -17.15 2.98 9.18
CA ASP A 319 -16.22 3.43 10.22
C ASP A 319 -14.89 3.87 9.60
N LEU A 320 -14.11 4.67 10.35
CA LEU A 320 -12.78 5.18 9.99
C LEU A 320 -12.74 5.94 8.64
N MET A 321 -13.86 6.47 8.16
CA MET A 321 -13.95 7.14 6.85
C MET A 321 -12.98 8.32 6.72
N HIS A 322 -12.55 8.90 7.83
CA HIS A 322 -11.58 10.00 7.89
C HIS A 322 -10.11 9.55 7.87
N GLU A 323 -9.84 8.24 7.80
CA GLU A 323 -8.48 7.70 7.83
C GLU A 323 -8.05 7.10 6.48
N ALA A 324 -6.76 7.25 6.18
CA ALA A 324 -6.12 6.66 5.01
C ALA A 324 -4.78 6.03 5.39
N TRP A 325 -4.24 5.20 4.49
CA TRP A 325 -2.85 4.75 4.53
C TRP A 325 -1.97 5.88 4.02
N TRP A 326 -1.80 6.90 4.88
CA TRP A 326 -1.11 8.14 4.54
C TRP A 326 0.31 7.88 4.08
N ALA A 327 0.77 8.62 3.10
CA ALA A 327 2.15 8.58 2.63
C ALA A 327 2.50 9.92 1.98
N PRO A 328 3.63 10.54 2.33
CA PRO A 328 4.10 11.71 1.59
C PRO A 328 4.41 11.33 0.15
N THR A 329 3.89 12.10 -0.79
CA THR A 329 4.02 11.84 -2.23
C THR A 329 4.61 13.04 -2.97
N VAL A 330 5.36 12.75 -4.02
CA VAL A 330 5.73 13.74 -5.05
C VAL A 330 4.84 13.53 -6.27
N LYS A 331 4.40 14.63 -6.90
CA LYS A 331 3.54 14.58 -8.07
C LYS A 331 4.34 14.90 -9.34
N VAL A 332 4.54 13.90 -10.18
CA VAL A 332 5.09 14.11 -11.53
C VAL A 332 3.93 14.52 -12.44
N PRO A 333 3.99 15.68 -13.12
CA PRO A 333 2.84 16.20 -13.88
C PRO A 333 2.27 15.25 -14.93
N SER A 334 3.12 14.45 -15.59
CA SER A 334 2.72 13.48 -16.60
C SER A 334 2.17 12.16 -16.04
N GLU A 335 2.18 11.96 -14.73
CA GLU A 335 1.71 10.73 -14.10
C GLU A 335 0.33 10.92 -13.48
N VAL A 336 -0.52 9.93 -13.64
CA VAL A 336 -1.88 9.94 -13.06
C VAL A 336 -1.84 9.83 -11.53
N ARG A 337 -0.85 9.10 -10.99
CA ARG A 337 -0.71 8.82 -9.55
C ARG A 337 0.41 9.65 -8.93
N GLY A 338 0.27 9.97 -7.65
CA GLY A 338 1.38 10.41 -6.82
C GLY A 338 2.42 9.29 -6.65
N ARG A 339 3.69 9.65 -6.50
CA ARG A 339 4.77 8.72 -6.16
C ARG A 339 5.04 8.79 -4.66
N PRO A 340 4.67 7.76 -3.88
CA PRO A 340 4.99 7.72 -2.45
C PRO A 340 6.50 7.68 -2.22
N LEU A 341 6.96 8.45 -1.24
CA LEU A 341 8.33 8.38 -0.71
C LEU A 341 8.32 7.48 0.54
N PHE A 342 8.73 6.23 0.40
CA PHE A 342 8.68 5.28 1.51
C PHE A 342 9.91 5.37 2.41
N TYR A 343 11.11 5.35 1.84
CA TYR A 343 12.39 5.28 2.56
C TYR A 343 13.32 6.45 2.24
N GLU A 344 13.17 7.11 1.10
CA GLU A 344 14.10 8.14 0.60
C GLU A 344 14.27 9.27 1.60
N ARG A 345 13.18 9.66 2.27
CA ARG A 345 13.16 10.73 3.28
C ARG A 345 13.86 10.36 4.59
N ALA A 346 14.09 9.07 4.87
CA ALA A 346 14.83 8.61 6.03
C ALA A 346 16.35 8.57 5.79
N LEU A 347 16.78 8.64 4.53
CA LEU A 347 18.20 8.65 4.16
C LEU A 347 18.89 9.94 4.64
N PRO A 348 20.19 9.87 5.02
CA PRO A 348 20.90 11.00 5.60
C PRO A 348 21.17 12.11 4.57
N GLY A 349 20.98 13.37 4.95
CA GLY A 349 21.27 14.56 4.11
C GLY A 349 20.06 15.10 3.35
N CYS A 350 18.84 14.83 3.83
CA CYS A 350 17.62 15.51 3.39
C CYS A 350 16.76 15.89 4.60
N ILE A 351 15.93 16.92 4.44
CA ILE A 351 14.94 17.38 5.44
C ILE A 351 13.63 17.74 4.76
N ILE A 352 12.54 17.70 5.53
CA ILE A 352 11.22 18.22 5.12
C ILE A 352 10.99 19.55 5.85
N VAL A 353 10.62 20.58 5.09
CA VAL A 353 10.28 21.90 5.63
C VAL A 353 8.93 22.38 5.11
N ASN A 354 8.29 23.26 5.88
CA ASN A 354 7.07 23.94 5.49
C ASN A 354 7.30 25.06 4.46
N GLU A 355 6.27 25.79 4.10
CA GLU A 355 6.32 26.92 3.16
C GLU A 355 7.30 28.03 3.62
N LYS A 356 7.52 28.20 4.93
CA LYS A 356 8.44 29.19 5.49
C LYS A 356 9.90 28.74 5.51
N GLY A 357 10.18 27.45 5.34
CA GLY A 357 11.51 26.86 5.46
C GLY A 357 11.82 26.25 6.84
N GLU A 358 10.82 26.00 7.68
CA GLU A 358 10.95 25.42 9.01
C GLU A 358 10.72 23.91 9.00
N ARG A 359 11.57 23.12 9.68
CA ARG A 359 11.30 21.70 9.99
C ARG A 359 10.16 21.61 11.01
N TYR A 360 9.32 20.59 10.91
CA TYR A 360 8.17 20.44 11.80
C TYR A 360 7.88 18.98 12.22
N LEU A 361 8.66 18.00 11.73
CA LEU A 361 8.50 16.58 12.03
C LEU A 361 9.80 15.78 11.89
N ASN A 362 9.78 14.51 12.34
CA ASN A 362 10.83 13.54 12.09
C ASN A 362 10.60 12.86 10.73
N GLU A 363 11.44 13.16 9.77
CA GLU A 363 11.32 12.65 8.40
C GLU A 363 11.57 11.14 8.29
N ALA A 364 12.26 10.55 9.24
CA ALA A 364 12.61 9.12 9.22
C ALA A 364 11.54 8.20 9.80
N ARG A 365 10.51 8.74 10.48
CA ARG A 365 9.37 7.93 10.95
C ARG A 365 8.65 7.25 9.78
N SER A 366 7.78 6.28 10.08
CA SER A 366 6.97 5.62 9.06
C SER A 366 6.25 6.63 8.17
N TYR A 367 6.09 6.29 6.91
CA TYR A 367 5.46 7.20 5.95
C TYR A 367 4.02 7.58 6.32
N ASP A 368 3.32 6.70 7.03
CA ASP A 368 1.99 6.95 7.58
C ASP A 368 2.03 8.09 8.61
N VAL A 369 2.96 8.03 9.56
CA VAL A 369 3.16 9.08 10.58
C VAL A 369 3.56 10.40 9.92
N VAL A 370 4.44 10.37 8.91
CA VAL A 370 4.87 11.59 8.22
C VAL A 370 3.73 12.18 7.39
N GLY A 371 2.98 11.37 6.63
CA GLY A 371 1.86 11.84 5.83
C GLY A 371 0.74 12.46 6.70
N LYS A 372 0.38 11.81 7.81
CA LYS A 372 -0.58 12.34 8.77
C LYS A 372 -0.02 13.59 9.47
N GLY A 373 1.24 13.58 9.85
CA GLY A 373 1.92 14.72 10.48
C GLY A 373 1.94 15.97 9.61
N MET A 374 1.96 15.84 8.27
CA MET A 374 1.80 16.97 7.35
C MET A 374 0.41 17.60 7.48
N ILE A 375 -0.65 16.79 7.52
CA ILE A 375 -2.03 17.25 7.65
C ILE A 375 -2.26 17.91 9.02
N ASP A 376 -1.81 17.25 10.09
CA ASP A 376 -1.99 17.75 11.46
C ASP A 376 -1.25 19.08 11.68
N ALA A 377 -0.06 19.22 11.10
CA ALA A 377 0.71 20.46 11.15
C ALA A 377 0.05 21.59 10.32
N ASP A 378 -0.54 21.26 9.17
CA ASP A 378 -1.25 22.24 8.36
C ASP A 378 -2.48 22.78 9.09
N ARG A 379 -3.25 21.91 9.73
CA ARG A 379 -4.37 22.28 10.59
C ARG A 379 -3.97 23.17 11.77
N ALA A 380 -2.73 23.05 12.23
CA ALA A 380 -2.14 23.92 13.25
C ALA A 380 -1.52 25.21 12.67
N ASP A 381 -1.94 25.62 11.48
CA ASP A 381 -1.49 26.84 10.74
C ASP A 381 0.02 26.88 10.44
N LYS A 382 0.64 25.69 10.29
CA LYS A 382 2.06 25.63 9.95
C LYS A 382 2.34 25.68 8.44
N ARG A 383 1.31 25.78 7.61
CA ARG A 383 1.42 25.86 6.14
C ARG A 383 2.35 24.78 5.57
N THR A 384 1.96 23.53 5.74
CA THR A 384 2.75 22.37 5.35
C THR A 384 2.27 21.71 4.05
N ILE A 385 1.27 22.26 3.38
CA ILE A 385 0.70 21.75 2.13
C ILE A 385 0.74 22.81 1.03
N PRO A 386 1.69 22.68 0.05
CA PRO A 386 2.74 21.67 -0.05
C PRO A 386 3.89 21.90 0.92
N SER A 387 4.54 20.83 1.34
CA SER A 387 5.88 20.94 1.96
C SER A 387 6.97 20.85 0.90
N TRP A 388 8.20 21.10 1.33
CA TRP A 388 9.40 20.94 0.52
C TRP A 388 10.31 19.88 1.11
N ILE A 389 10.76 18.91 0.30
CA ILE A 389 11.88 18.04 0.66
C ILE A 389 13.16 18.60 0.04
N LEU A 390 14.14 18.91 0.91
CA LEU A 390 15.41 19.53 0.54
C LEU A 390 16.56 18.55 0.71
N PHE A 391 17.54 18.62 -0.19
CA PHE A 391 18.78 17.84 -0.13
C PHE A 391 19.89 18.52 -0.92
N ASP A 392 21.13 18.08 -0.71
CA ASP A 392 22.31 18.64 -1.36
C ASP A 392 22.88 17.77 -2.48
N ALA A 393 23.98 18.20 -3.07
CA ALA A 393 24.67 17.50 -4.15
C ALA A 393 25.17 16.11 -3.74
N ARG A 394 25.58 15.90 -2.47
CA ARG A 394 26.04 14.59 -1.97
C ARG A 394 24.89 13.61 -1.93
N PHE A 395 23.74 14.02 -1.38
CA PHE A 395 22.52 13.22 -1.40
C PHE A 395 22.14 12.87 -2.84
N ARG A 396 22.04 13.88 -3.73
CA ARG A 396 21.67 13.72 -5.14
C ARG A 396 22.56 12.72 -5.88
N LYS A 397 23.86 12.70 -5.59
CA LYS A 397 24.83 11.78 -6.20
C LYS A 397 24.69 10.35 -5.68
N LYS A 398 24.27 10.16 -4.43
CA LYS A 398 24.31 8.86 -3.75
C LYS A 398 22.94 8.16 -3.69
N TYR A 399 21.88 8.90 -3.42
CA TYR A 399 20.58 8.36 -3.10
C TYR A 399 19.49 8.75 -4.10
N PRO A 400 18.45 7.91 -4.28
CA PRO A 400 17.27 8.30 -5.03
C PRO A 400 16.42 9.30 -4.24
N MET A 401 15.64 10.12 -4.96
CA MET A 401 14.60 10.97 -4.40
C MET A 401 13.39 10.96 -5.36
N GLY A 402 12.39 10.15 -5.05
CA GLY A 402 11.23 9.96 -5.92
C GLY A 402 11.64 9.58 -7.36
N PRO A 403 11.35 10.43 -8.38
CA PRO A 403 11.73 10.14 -9.75
C PRO A 403 13.22 10.37 -10.05
N LEU A 404 13.97 11.01 -9.15
CA LEU A 404 15.38 11.31 -9.34
C LEU A 404 16.25 10.12 -8.96
N LEU A 405 16.90 9.50 -9.94
CA LEU A 405 17.81 8.39 -9.73
C LEU A 405 19.27 8.89 -9.66
N PRO A 406 20.08 8.40 -8.70
CA PRO A 406 21.42 8.95 -8.44
C PRO A 406 22.42 8.71 -9.56
N VAL A 407 22.19 7.71 -10.40
CA VAL A 407 23.10 7.36 -11.52
C VAL A 407 22.89 8.21 -12.77
N PHE A 408 21.78 8.94 -12.84
CA PHE A 408 21.46 9.78 -14.00
C PHE A 408 21.71 11.25 -13.71
N PRO A 409 22.51 11.94 -14.55
CA PRO A 409 22.60 13.40 -14.55
C PRO A 409 21.22 14.04 -14.74
N ASP A 410 21.03 15.26 -14.23
CA ASP A 410 19.72 15.92 -14.27
C ASP A 410 19.14 16.04 -15.69
N TRP A 411 20.00 16.25 -16.71
CA TRP A 411 19.58 16.39 -18.10
C TRP A 411 19.01 15.09 -18.73
N MET A 412 19.32 13.91 -18.15
CA MET A 412 18.79 12.62 -18.62
C MET A 412 17.37 12.35 -18.15
N HIS A 413 16.89 13.06 -17.14
CA HIS A 413 15.50 12.93 -16.73
C HIS A 413 14.56 13.58 -17.74
N ASN A 414 13.34 13.06 -17.85
CA ASN A 414 12.34 13.63 -18.74
C ASN A 414 12.04 15.11 -18.36
N ARG A 415 11.45 15.85 -19.31
CA ARG A 415 11.19 17.29 -19.16
C ARG A 415 10.30 17.58 -17.95
N GLU A 416 9.30 16.74 -17.67
CA GLU A 416 8.36 16.96 -16.60
C GLU A 416 9.00 16.77 -15.21
N VAL A 417 9.86 15.75 -15.06
CA VAL A 417 10.66 15.57 -13.84
C VAL A 417 11.60 16.78 -13.62
N ARG A 418 12.24 17.27 -14.69
CA ARG A 418 13.14 18.43 -14.58
C ARG A 418 12.43 19.71 -14.16
N LYS A 419 11.16 19.91 -14.58
CA LYS A 419 10.37 21.10 -14.22
C LYS A 419 9.97 21.13 -12.74
N MET A 420 9.81 19.95 -12.09
CA MET A 420 9.41 19.89 -10.70
C MET A 420 10.58 20.06 -9.71
N VAL A 421 11.83 20.06 -10.20
CA VAL A 421 13.03 20.13 -9.38
C VAL A 421 13.54 21.56 -9.32
N HIS A 422 13.51 22.16 -8.14
CA HIS A 422 14.21 23.40 -7.88
C HIS A 422 15.68 23.11 -7.58
N LYS A 423 16.58 23.77 -8.28
CA LYS A 423 18.04 23.59 -8.14
C LYS A 423 18.73 24.96 -8.07
N ALA A 424 19.58 25.15 -7.07
CA ALA A 424 20.27 26.40 -6.87
C ALA A 424 21.71 26.20 -6.32
N SER A 425 22.59 27.15 -6.56
CA SER A 425 23.97 27.09 -6.09
C SER A 425 24.14 27.37 -4.59
N SER A 426 23.16 28.03 -3.95
CA SER A 426 23.15 28.34 -2.52
C SER A 426 21.77 28.15 -1.92
N LEU A 427 21.69 28.01 -0.58
CA LEU A 427 20.40 27.93 0.14
C LEU A 427 19.58 29.20 -0.05
N ALA A 428 20.21 30.38 0.00
CA ALA A 428 19.52 31.65 -0.27
C ALA A 428 18.91 31.71 -1.67
N ALA A 429 19.60 31.22 -2.70
CA ALA A 429 19.06 31.14 -4.05
C ALA A 429 17.93 30.11 -4.15
N LEU A 430 18.03 28.98 -3.44
CA LEU A 430 16.99 27.97 -3.37
C LEU A 430 15.72 28.52 -2.71
N ALA A 431 15.86 29.20 -1.54
CA ALA A 431 14.76 29.83 -0.83
C ALA A 431 14.00 30.83 -1.74
N ARG A 432 14.74 31.72 -2.43
CA ARG A 432 14.12 32.64 -3.39
C ARG A 432 13.36 31.94 -4.52
N SER A 433 13.90 30.82 -5.04
CA SER A 433 13.25 30.09 -6.13
C SER A 433 12.00 29.32 -5.72
N THR A 434 11.85 29.02 -4.43
CA THR A 434 10.73 28.27 -3.84
C THR A 434 9.75 29.14 -3.06
N GLY A 435 10.07 30.44 -2.86
CA GLY A 435 9.24 31.38 -2.09
C GLY A 435 9.43 31.27 -0.57
N MET A 436 10.39 30.47 -0.08
CA MET A 436 10.71 30.37 1.34
C MET A 436 11.46 31.61 1.84
N ASP A 437 11.35 31.88 3.15
CA ASP A 437 12.16 32.93 3.79
C ASP A 437 13.63 32.50 3.88
N VAL A 438 14.52 33.34 3.37
CA VAL A 438 15.95 33.03 3.27
C VAL A 438 16.58 32.80 4.64
N ALA A 439 16.33 33.70 5.59
CA ALA A 439 16.95 33.64 6.91
C ALA A 439 16.44 32.41 7.69
N THR A 440 15.17 32.11 7.59
CA THR A 440 14.54 30.94 8.22
C THR A 440 15.13 29.65 7.66
N LEU A 441 15.23 29.51 6.32
CA LEU A 441 15.77 28.30 5.72
C LEU A 441 17.25 28.09 6.10
N GLU A 442 18.06 29.15 6.03
CA GLU A 442 19.48 29.07 6.41
C GLU A 442 19.67 28.71 7.89
N ALA A 443 18.85 29.27 8.79
CA ALA A 443 18.87 28.94 10.22
C ALA A 443 18.43 27.47 10.46
N THR A 444 17.38 27.02 9.78
CA THR A 444 16.90 25.63 9.85
C THR A 444 17.98 24.64 9.43
N VAL A 445 18.61 24.88 8.29
CA VAL A 445 19.67 24.00 7.77
C VAL A 445 20.93 24.05 8.67
N ALA A 446 21.33 25.22 9.16
CA ALA A 446 22.45 25.35 10.08
C ALA A 446 22.22 24.55 11.38
N ARG A 447 21.01 24.65 11.97
CA ARG A 447 20.60 23.89 13.16
C ARG A 447 20.64 22.39 12.88
N PHE A 448 20.02 21.93 11.78
CA PHE A 448 20.04 20.51 11.37
C PHE A 448 21.47 20.00 11.16
N ASN A 449 22.35 20.80 10.56
CA ASN A 449 23.74 20.44 10.35
C ASN A 449 24.51 20.29 11.69
N GLY A 450 24.13 21.04 12.73
CA GLY A 450 24.60 20.82 14.09
C GLY A 450 24.25 19.43 14.60
N PHE A 451 22.98 19.02 14.47
CA PHE A 451 22.50 17.67 14.84
C PHE A 451 23.18 16.56 14.02
N ALA A 452 23.42 16.80 12.74
CA ALA A 452 24.11 15.83 11.89
C ALA A 452 25.56 15.58 12.35
N ARG A 453 26.26 16.61 12.86
CA ARG A 453 27.61 16.48 13.42
C ARG A 453 27.62 15.81 14.79
N SER A 454 26.68 16.17 15.68
CA SER A 454 26.55 15.54 17.01
C SER A 454 26.01 14.12 16.95
N GLY A 455 25.23 13.79 15.91
CA GLY A 455 24.51 12.52 15.79
C GLY A 455 23.18 12.45 16.54
N VAL A 456 22.74 13.57 17.14
CA VAL A 456 21.50 13.65 17.93
C VAL A 456 20.62 14.76 17.39
N ASP A 457 19.44 14.41 16.89
CA ASP A 457 18.38 15.37 16.52
C ASP A 457 17.58 15.73 17.78
N GLU A 458 17.87 16.89 18.35
CA GLU A 458 17.21 17.34 19.58
C GLU A 458 15.75 17.75 19.35
N ASP A 459 15.41 18.19 18.12
CA ASP A 459 14.09 18.71 17.79
C ASP A 459 13.06 17.59 17.62
N PHE A 460 13.37 16.58 16.81
CA PHE A 460 12.40 15.55 16.41
C PHE A 460 12.88 14.13 16.66
N LYS A 461 14.06 13.93 17.27
CA LYS A 461 14.62 12.61 17.63
C LYS A 461 14.84 11.70 16.43
N ARG A 462 15.17 12.25 15.26
CA ARG A 462 15.43 11.47 14.04
C ARG A 462 16.61 10.51 14.23
N GLY A 463 16.36 9.24 13.93
CA GLY A 463 17.34 8.17 14.12
C GLY A 463 17.41 7.62 15.55
N ALA A 464 16.47 7.99 16.43
CA ALA A 464 16.35 7.39 17.76
C ALA A 464 15.58 6.06 17.74
N ALA A 465 14.49 5.99 16.94
CA ALA A 465 13.67 4.78 16.85
C ALA A 465 14.34 3.69 15.99
N PRO A 466 14.09 2.41 16.28
CA PRO A 466 14.60 1.28 15.47
C PRO A 466 14.20 1.39 13.99
N TYR A 467 12.96 1.75 13.70
CA TYR A 467 12.47 1.92 12.34
C TYR A 467 13.21 3.02 11.57
N ASP A 468 13.49 4.16 12.22
CA ASP A 468 14.27 5.24 11.60
C ASP A 468 15.61 4.71 11.08
N ARG A 469 16.32 3.98 11.96
CA ARG A 469 17.64 3.40 11.67
C ARG A 469 17.60 2.31 10.60
N TYR A 470 16.50 1.57 10.51
CA TYR A 470 16.35 0.52 9.50
C TYR A 470 16.50 1.07 8.08
N TYR A 471 15.93 2.23 7.81
CA TYR A 471 16.05 2.90 6.52
C TYR A 471 17.22 3.90 6.41
N GLY A 472 17.99 4.05 7.46
CA GLY A 472 19.21 4.86 7.42
C GLY A 472 20.33 4.18 6.63
N ASP A 473 21.34 4.95 6.24
CA ASP A 473 22.57 4.40 5.67
C ASP A 473 23.56 4.03 6.77
N GLN A 474 23.73 2.74 7.02
CA GLN A 474 24.57 2.22 8.10
C GLN A 474 26.07 2.59 7.94
N ASN A 475 26.48 3.06 6.76
CA ASN A 475 27.85 3.56 6.53
C ASN A 475 28.03 5.01 7.03
N VAL A 476 26.96 5.72 7.36
CA VAL A 476 27.00 7.09 7.89
C VAL A 476 27.05 7.06 9.41
N LYS A 477 28.01 7.76 9.99
CA LYS A 477 28.26 7.84 11.43
C LYS A 477 28.27 9.31 11.87
N PRO A 478 27.86 9.61 13.09
CA PRO A 478 27.44 8.71 14.18
C PRO A 478 25.99 8.20 14.08
N ASN A 479 25.13 8.83 13.26
CA ASN A 479 23.72 8.48 13.10
C ASN A 479 23.40 8.17 11.64
N PRO A 480 22.86 6.98 11.30
CA PRO A 480 22.61 6.56 9.92
C PRO A 480 21.55 7.40 9.19
N ASN A 481 20.79 8.23 9.89
CA ASN A 481 19.74 9.07 9.33
C ASN A 481 20.14 10.54 9.21
N LEU A 482 21.33 10.94 9.70
CA LEU A 482 21.75 12.33 9.76
C LEU A 482 23.06 12.54 8.97
N ALA A 483 23.04 13.46 8.01
CA ALA A 483 24.24 13.99 7.37
C ALA A 483 24.01 15.48 7.07
N PRO A 484 25.08 16.31 7.11
CA PRO A 484 24.95 17.74 6.82
C PRO A 484 24.43 18.00 5.40
N ILE A 485 23.70 19.10 5.24
CA ILE A 485 23.26 19.67 3.96
C ILE A 485 24.06 20.94 3.76
N ASP A 486 25.27 20.83 3.19
CA ASP A 486 26.23 21.92 3.11
C ASP A 486 27.04 21.95 1.80
N GLN A 487 26.75 21.07 0.84
CA GLN A 487 27.43 20.99 -0.43
C GLN A 487 26.52 21.29 -1.62
N GLY A 488 26.59 22.52 -2.16
CA GLY A 488 25.81 22.87 -3.37
C GLY A 488 26.21 22.07 -4.63
N PRO A 489 25.33 22.00 -5.62
CA PRO A 489 24.03 22.62 -5.65
C PRO A 489 23.02 21.96 -4.70
N PHE A 490 22.05 22.78 -4.25
CA PHE A 490 20.94 22.35 -3.40
C PHE A 490 19.70 22.12 -4.25
N TYR A 491 18.85 21.21 -3.79
CA TYR A 491 17.65 20.77 -4.51
C TYR A 491 16.43 20.81 -3.60
N ALA A 492 15.27 21.10 -4.19
CA ALA A 492 13.98 20.98 -3.52
C ALA A 492 12.92 20.39 -4.44
N LEU A 493 12.00 19.60 -3.87
CA LEU A 493 10.81 19.05 -4.52
C LEU A 493 9.58 19.33 -3.65
N ASN A 494 8.45 19.62 -4.28
CA ASN A 494 7.18 19.67 -3.57
C ASN A 494 6.78 18.30 -3.07
N LEU A 495 6.30 18.27 -1.84
CA LEU A 495 5.82 17.08 -1.15
C LEU A 495 4.38 17.31 -0.67
N TYR A 496 3.52 16.35 -0.93
CA TYR A 496 2.09 16.40 -0.61
C TYR A 496 1.69 15.27 0.34
N PRO A 497 0.69 15.48 1.22
CA PRO A 497 0.13 14.41 2.04
C PRO A 497 -0.78 13.52 1.20
N GLY A 498 -0.17 12.61 0.45
CA GLY A 498 -0.86 11.59 -0.30
C GLY A 498 -1.18 10.36 0.55
N ASP A 499 -1.55 9.29 -0.13
CA ASP A 499 -1.87 8.00 0.47
C ASP A 499 -1.56 6.85 -0.50
N ILE A 500 -1.68 5.62 -0.02
CA ILE A 500 -1.64 4.40 -0.83
C ILE A 500 -2.98 3.63 -0.79
N GLY A 501 -4.03 4.27 -0.27
CA GLY A 501 -5.40 3.76 -0.14
C GLY A 501 -6.10 4.34 1.08
N THR A 502 -7.42 4.18 1.18
CA THR A 502 -8.19 4.57 2.36
C THR A 502 -8.27 3.44 3.39
N LYS A 503 -8.40 3.77 4.68
CA LYS A 503 -8.61 2.84 5.79
C LYS A 503 -10.08 2.71 6.16
N GLY A 504 -10.87 3.76 5.86
CA GLY A 504 -12.30 3.78 6.08
C GLY A 504 -13.07 2.93 5.07
N GLY A 505 -14.18 2.38 5.53
CA GLY A 505 -15.06 1.55 4.74
C GLY A 505 -16.25 1.05 5.54
N LEU A 506 -16.88 -0.02 5.08
CA LEU A 506 -18.01 -0.64 5.75
C LEU A 506 -17.59 -1.24 7.11
N SER A 507 -18.40 -1.05 8.13
CA SER A 507 -18.21 -1.68 9.44
C SER A 507 -18.39 -3.18 9.33
N THR A 508 -17.48 -3.95 9.94
CA THR A 508 -17.52 -5.42 9.90
C THR A 508 -17.18 -6.04 11.25
N ASP A 509 -17.74 -7.22 11.50
CA ASP A 509 -17.41 -8.05 12.65
C ASP A 509 -16.13 -8.90 12.45
N GLU A 510 -15.86 -9.82 13.36
CA GLU A 510 -14.71 -10.73 13.40
C GLU A 510 -14.69 -11.73 12.22
N ARG A 511 -15.83 -11.96 11.57
CA ARG A 511 -16.01 -12.86 10.42
C ARG A 511 -16.06 -12.11 9.08
N ALA A 512 -15.81 -10.79 9.10
CA ALA A 512 -15.92 -9.88 7.96
C ALA A 512 -17.37 -9.66 7.47
N ARG A 513 -18.40 -10.03 8.25
CA ARG A 513 -19.80 -9.74 7.91
C ARG A 513 -20.05 -8.24 8.06
N VAL A 514 -20.69 -7.63 7.08
CA VAL A 514 -21.03 -6.20 7.11
C VAL A 514 -22.13 -5.95 8.13
N LEU A 515 -21.96 -4.91 8.94
CA LEU A 515 -22.91 -4.49 9.96
C LEU A 515 -23.80 -3.36 9.46
N ASP A 516 -25.05 -3.35 9.88
CA ASP A 516 -25.97 -2.21 9.70
C ASP A 516 -25.73 -1.13 10.78
N GLU A 517 -26.50 -0.04 10.74
CA GLU A 517 -26.41 1.06 11.69
C GLU A 517 -26.79 0.66 13.12
N ALA A 518 -27.51 -0.44 13.32
CA ALA A 518 -27.84 -1.00 14.64
C ALA A 518 -26.75 -1.96 15.14
N GLY A 519 -25.71 -2.22 14.35
CA GLY A 519 -24.64 -3.16 14.67
C GLY A 519 -24.98 -4.62 14.41
N ALA A 520 -26.08 -4.90 13.72
CA ALA A 520 -26.47 -6.26 13.34
C ALA A 520 -25.85 -6.64 11.99
N PRO A 521 -25.42 -7.91 11.80
CA PRO A 521 -24.91 -8.37 10.50
C PRO A 521 -25.98 -8.34 9.41
N ILE A 522 -25.65 -7.77 8.24
CA ILE A 522 -26.43 -7.93 7.02
C ILE A 522 -26.13 -9.32 6.46
N GLU A 523 -27.11 -10.23 6.58
CA GLU A 523 -26.93 -11.63 6.20
C GLU A 523 -26.50 -11.79 4.74
N GLY A 524 -25.46 -12.59 4.50
CA GLY A 524 -24.90 -12.85 3.18
C GLY A 524 -23.99 -11.73 2.62
N LEU A 525 -23.78 -10.62 3.35
CA LEU A 525 -22.91 -9.54 2.90
C LEU A 525 -21.62 -9.48 3.71
N TYR A 526 -20.48 -9.46 3.00
CA TYR A 526 -19.13 -9.39 3.57
C TYR A 526 -18.34 -8.25 2.94
N ALA A 527 -17.43 -7.65 3.72
CA ALA A 527 -16.48 -6.64 3.21
C ALA A 527 -15.07 -6.92 3.73
N ILE A 528 -14.07 -6.77 2.83
CA ILE A 528 -12.67 -7.09 3.11
C ILE A 528 -11.72 -6.05 2.51
N GLY A 529 -10.48 -6.04 3.01
CA GLY A 529 -9.48 -5.07 2.56
C GLY A 529 -9.96 -3.63 2.77
N ASN A 530 -9.68 -2.74 1.81
CA ASN A 530 -10.06 -1.32 1.94
C ASN A 530 -11.57 -1.06 1.66
N ASN A 531 -12.39 -2.08 1.39
CA ASN A 531 -13.84 -1.94 1.45
C ASN A 531 -14.38 -1.98 2.88
N ALA A 532 -13.65 -2.60 3.80
CA ALA A 532 -13.98 -2.65 5.22
C ALA A 532 -13.16 -1.63 6.00
N ALA A 533 -13.73 -1.13 7.08
CA ALA A 533 -12.99 -0.37 8.09
C ALA A 533 -11.84 -1.22 8.64
N SER A 534 -10.62 -0.67 8.58
CA SER A 534 -9.39 -1.42 8.84
C SER A 534 -9.27 -1.89 10.28
N VAL A 535 -8.90 -3.16 10.49
CA VAL A 535 -8.50 -3.69 11.81
C VAL A 535 -7.26 -3.00 12.39
N MET A 536 -6.51 -2.27 11.57
CA MET A 536 -5.36 -1.48 12.00
C MET A 536 -5.77 -0.08 12.49
N GLY A 537 -7.05 0.25 12.51
CA GLY A 537 -7.56 1.54 12.97
C GLY A 537 -6.81 2.72 12.35
N PRO A 538 -6.51 3.78 13.13
CA PRO A 538 -5.74 4.92 12.65
C PRO A 538 -4.23 4.63 12.49
N ALA A 539 -3.73 3.45 12.90
CA ALA A 539 -2.30 3.14 12.92
C ALA A 539 -1.83 2.35 11.69
N TYR A 540 -0.50 2.20 11.56
CA TYR A 540 0.13 1.34 10.57
C TYR A 540 1.25 0.53 11.25
N PRO A 541 0.97 -0.71 11.69
CA PRO A 541 1.90 -1.51 12.47
C PRO A 541 3.20 -1.90 11.75
N GLY A 542 3.14 -2.20 10.46
CA GLY A 542 4.31 -2.64 9.70
C GLY A 542 4.01 -2.83 8.22
N ALA A 543 5.05 -3.03 7.42
CA ALA A 543 4.91 -3.24 5.98
C ALA A 543 4.06 -4.48 5.69
N GLY A 544 2.99 -4.28 4.93
CA GLY A 544 2.05 -5.35 4.60
C GLY A 544 0.82 -5.44 5.51
N SER A 545 0.64 -4.53 6.48
CA SER A 545 -0.58 -4.44 7.31
C SER A 545 -1.83 -4.00 6.52
N THR A 546 -1.72 -3.86 5.21
CA THR A 546 -2.85 -3.75 4.27
C THR A 546 -3.23 -5.11 3.70
N LEU A 547 -2.25 -5.84 3.15
CA LEU A 547 -2.47 -7.12 2.48
C LEU A 547 -2.73 -8.26 3.47
N GLY A 548 -2.01 -8.28 4.61
CA GLY A 548 -2.20 -9.28 5.65
C GLY A 548 -3.67 -9.37 6.10
N PRO A 549 -4.27 -8.28 6.61
CA PRO A 549 -5.69 -8.26 6.98
C PRO A 549 -6.62 -8.53 5.80
N ALA A 550 -6.36 -7.95 4.62
CA ALA A 550 -7.22 -8.16 3.46
C ALA A 550 -7.32 -9.65 3.08
N MET A 551 -6.20 -10.37 3.07
CA MET A 551 -6.16 -11.80 2.76
C MET A 551 -6.75 -12.63 3.91
N THR A 552 -6.46 -12.26 5.18
CA THR A 552 -6.98 -12.98 6.36
C THR A 552 -8.50 -12.89 6.45
N PHE A 553 -9.06 -11.68 6.35
CA PHE A 553 -10.52 -11.50 6.37
C PHE A 553 -11.17 -12.03 5.10
N GLY A 554 -10.48 -12.06 3.95
CA GLY A 554 -10.95 -12.75 2.76
C GLY A 554 -11.09 -14.26 2.98
N TYR A 555 -10.12 -14.87 3.64
CA TYR A 555 -10.18 -16.28 4.05
C TYR A 555 -11.33 -16.54 5.04
N LEU A 556 -11.47 -15.69 6.08
CA LEU A 556 -12.52 -15.82 7.09
C LEU A 556 -13.92 -15.65 6.49
N ALA A 557 -14.12 -14.64 5.62
CA ALA A 557 -15.39 -14.43 4.92
C ALA A 557 -15.80 -15.66 4.10
N ALA A 558 -14.85 -16.25 3.35
CA ALA A 558 -15.10 -17.46 2.58
C ALA A 558 -15.43 -18.65 3.47
N CYS A 559 -14.73 -18.82 4.60
CA CYS A 559 -15.03 -19.87 5.57
C CYS A 559 -16.44 -19.73 6.16
N ASP A 560 -16.84 -18.50 6.52
CA ASP A 560 -18.16 -18.25 7.12
C ASP A 560 -19.29 -18.43 6.10
N CYS A 561 -19.20 -17.83 4.90
CA CYS A 561 -20.25 -17.90 3.89
C CYS A 561 -20.42 -19.30 3.25
N THR A 562 -19.43 -20.19 3.41
CA THR A 562 -19.49 -21.57 2.91
C THR A 562 -19.63 -22.61 4.02
N ALA A 563 -19.71 -22.20 5.27
CA ALA A 563 -20.11 -23.08 6.35
C ALA A 563 -21.56 -23.51 6.09
N ALA A 564 -21.78 -24.82 5.92
CA ALA A 564 -23.11 -25.40 5.62
C ALA A 564 -24.03 -25.31 6.84
#